data_6a1c7c249da3ce06cfdbefade2e5a64d
#
_entry.id   6a1c7c249da3ce06cfdbefade2e5a64d
#
_cell.length_a   1.000
_cell.length_b   1.000
_cell.length_c   1.000
_cell.angle_alpha   90.00
_cell.angle_beta   90.00
_cell.angle_gamma   90.00
#
_symmetry.space_group_name_H-M   'P 1'
#
loop_
_entity.id
_entity.type
_entity.pdbx_description
1 polymer ?
#
loop_
_entity_poly.entity_id
_entity_poly.type
_entity_poly.pdbx_seq_one_letter_code
_entity_poly.pdbx_strand_id
1 'polypeptide(L)'
;MGEITIRFNVLSLSDIISVFKEYKGLTNTVEINGIAKDRHWPSFVGHFLLSKFTEEEMQNAWNKTKKHLPPCELVEARVLKYSTNSHIPAHKDEHEFEQSDLSVIVQLNHPDDYTGGDMVVEGQLITLNQGDMIYYDYNAMHGVHRVKQGSRYVLNFRCKTVK
;
A
#
# COMPACT_ATOMS: atom_id res chain seq x y z
N MET A 1 -5.54 8.20 17.77
CA MET A 1 -4.26 7.53 17.55
C MET A 1 -4.52 6.14 16.98
N GLY A 2 -3.88 5.82 15.88
CA GLY A 2 -4.17 4.58 15.20
C GLY A 2 -3.39 3.39 15.74
N GLU A 3 -4.04 2.24 15.74
CA GLU A 3 -3.35 0.99 16.03
C GLU A 3 -2.62 0.53 14.78
N ILE A 4 -1.46 -0.10 15.00
CA ILE A 4 -0.64 -0.67 13.94
C ILE A 4 -0.57 -2.17 14.20
N THR A 5 -0.88 -2.96 13.19
CA THR A 5 -0.80 -4.42 13.29
C THR A 5 -0.01 -4.97 12.13
N ILE A 6 0.96 -5.85 12.44
CA ILE A 6 1.79 -6.50 11.44
C ILE A 6 1.50 -7.99 11.48
N ARG A 7 1.36 -8.59 10.29
CA ARG A 7 1.20 -10.04 10.13
C ARG A 7 2.22 -10.54 9.13
N PHE A 8 2.75 -11.72 9.37
CA PHE A 8 3.83 -12.29 8.58
C PHE A 8 3.31 -13.39 7.65
N ASN A 9 3.95 -13.51 6.49
CA ASN A 9 3.66 -14.58 5.52
C ASN A 9 2.19 -14.65 5.11
N VAL A 10 1.61 -13.49 4.85
CA VAL A 10 0.21 -13.39 4.44
C VAL A 10 0.01 -13.90 3.01
N LEU A 11 0.94 -13.55 2.13
CA LEU A 11 0.95 -14.02 0.75
C LEU A 11 2.20 -14.86 0.49
N SER A 12 2.01 -15.98 -0.18
CA SER A 12 3.12 -16.81 -0.64
C SER A 12 3.73 -16.21 -1.89
N LEU A 13 4.89 -16.73 -2.30
CA LEU A 13 5.52 -16.29 -3.54
C LEU A 13 4.60 -16.52 -4.75
N SER A 14 3.90 -17.66 -4.79
CA SER A 14 2.98 -17.91 -5.91
C SER A 14 1.80 -16.96 -5.92
N ASP A 15 1.31 -16.53 -4.76
CA ASP A 15 0.27 -15.52 -4.66
C ASP A 15 0.76 -14.20 -5.24
N ILE A 16 1.99 -13.83 -4.91
CA ILE A 16 2.60 -12.58 -5.38
C ILE A 16 2.81 -12.61 -6.89
N ILE A 17 3.26 -13.74 -7.42
CA ILE A 17 3.41 -13.91 -8.87
C ILE A 17 2.06 -13.70 -9.57
N SER A 18 0.98 -14.22 -9.00
CA SER A 18 -0.36 -14.01 -9.55
C SER A 18 -0.75 -12.53 -9.56
N VAL A 19 -0.42 -11.80 -8.50
CA VAL A 19 -0.67 -10.36 -8.44
C VAL A 19 0.08 -9.64 -9.56
N PHE A 20 1.36 -9.96 -9.75
CA PHE A 20 2.16 -9.32 -10.80
C PHE A 20 1.67 -9.66 -12.20
N LYS A 21 1.10 -10.85 -12.41
CA LYS A 21 0.49 -11.18 -13.69
C LYS A 21 -0.67 -10.25 -13.99
N GLU A 22 -1.54 -10.03 -13.02
CA GLU A 22 -2.65 -9.09 -13.18
C GLU A 22 -2.14 -7.67 -13.42
N TYR A 23 -1.14 -7.26 -12.67
CA TYR A 23 -0.56 -5.92 -12.80
C TYR A 23 -0.05 -5.67 -14.22
N LYS A 24 0.67 -6.64 -14.80
CA LYS A 24 1.23 -6.49 -16.14
C LYS A 24 0.18 -6.54 -17.25
N GLY A 25 -0.91 -7.24 -16.99
CA GLY A 25 -1.97 -7.40 -17.98
C GLY A 25 -2.97 -6.27 -18.05
N LEU A 26 -2.92 -5.34 -17.10
CA LEU A 26 -3.92 -4.27 -17.03
C LEU A 26 -3.37 -2.97 -17.62
N THR A 27 -4.28 -2.18 -18.16
CA THR A 27 -3.96 -0.92 -18.81
C THR A 27 -4.36 0.30 -17.98
N ASN A 28 -4.87 0.07 -16.79
CA ASN A 28 -5.38 1.15 -15.93
C ASN A 28 -4.33 1.71 -14.95
N THR A 29 -3.05 1.55 -15.28
CA THR A 29 -1.98 2.12 -14.49
C THR A 29 -1.94 3.63 -14.68
N VAL A 30 -1.88 4.34 -13.58
CA VAL A 30 -1.84 5.80 -13.58
C VAL A 30 -0.60 6.25 -12.84
N GLU A 31 0.16 7.14 -13.49
CA GLU A 31 1.28 7.78 -12.82
C GLU A 31 0.76 8.95 -12.01
N ILE A 32 1.12 8.99 -10.74
CA ILE A 32 0.67 10.04 -9.84
C ILE A 32 1.82 10.96 -9.51
N ASN A 33 1.76 12.16 -10.09
CA ASN A 33 2.69 13.23 -9.82
C ASN A 33 1.93 14.33 -9.09
N GLY A 34 2.53 14.87 -8.06
CA GLY A 34 1.94 16.01 -7.38
C GLY A 34 0.63 15.70 -6.70
N ILE A 35 0.48 14.46 -6.25
CA ILE A 35 -0.69 14.09 -5.45
C ILE A 35 -0.87 15.06 -4.27
N ALA A 36 0.23 15.67 -3.85
CA ALA A 36 0.22 16.67 -2.80
C ALA A 36 -0.65 17.88 -3.13
N LYS A 37 -0.85 18.18 -4.40
CA LYS A 37 -1.69 19.32 -4.80
C LYS A 37 -3.11 19.13 -4.31
N ASP A 38 -3.62 17.92 -4.43
CA ASP A 38 -4.99 17.64 -4.03
C ASP A 38 -5.14 17.57 -2.52
N ARG A 39 -4.05 17.32 -1.81
CA ARG A 39 -4.04 17.16 -0.36
C ARG A 39 -3.39 18.33 0.37
N HIS A 40 -3.02 19.36 -0.37
CA HIS A 40 -2.34 20.53 0.20
C HIS A 40 -1.03 20.19 0.89
N TRP A 41 -0.32 19.19 0.40
CA TRP A 41 0.99 18.85 0.93
C TRP A 41 1.98 19.94 0.57
N PRO A 42 2.80 20.37 1.52
CA PRO A 42 3.65 21.56 1.32
C PRO A 42 4.74 21.35 0.27
N SER A 43 5.22 20.15 0.11
CA SER A 43 6.21 19.87 -0.91
C SER A 43 6.01 18.45 -1.40
N PHE A 44 5.94 18.34 -2.68
CA PHE A 44 5.86 17.04 -3.31
C PHE A 44 7.14 16.79 -4.10
N VAL A 45 7.74 15.67 -3.88
CA VAL A 45 8.92 15.29 -4.62
C VAL A 45 8.79 13.82 -5.00
N GLY A 46 8.97 13.54 -6.27
CA GLY A 46 8.85 12.20 -6.78
C GLY A 46 7.43 11.86 -7.21
N HIS A 47 7.28 10.65 -7.64
CA HIS A 47 6.00 10.16 -8.15
C HIS A 47 5.98 8.65 -7.99
N PHE A 48 4.80 8.08 -8.12
CA PHE A 48 4.65 6.64 -8.11
C PHE A 48 3.56 6.26 -9.10
N LEU A 49 3.58 5.00 -9.48
CA LEU A 49 2.57 4.44 -10.38
C LEU A 49 1.52 3.71 -9.55
N LEU A 50 0.28 3.80 -9.99
CA LEU A 50 -0.84 3.19 -9.31
C LEU A 50 -1.68 2.43 -10.33
N SER A 51 -1.95 1.16 -10.05
CA SER A 51 -2.87 0.34 -10.82
C SER A 51 -4.03 -0.05 -9.93
N LYS A 52 -5.25 0.21 -10.39
CA LYS A 52 -6.45 -0.18 -9.66
C LYS A 52 -6.99 -1.50 -10.19
N PHE A 53 -7.55 -2.28 -9.27
CA PHE A 53 -8.06 -3.61 -9.58
C PHE A 53 -9.43 -3.78 -8.95
N THR A 54 -10.26 -4.61 -9.57
CA THR A 54 -11.51 -5.01 -8.96
C THR A 54 -11.24 -6.09 -7.91
N GLU A 55 -12.21 -6.30 -7.04
CA GLU A 55 -12.11 -7.38 -6.06
C GLU A 55 -11.93 -8.73 -6.75
N GLU A 56 -12.64 -8.94 -7.85
CA GLU A 56 -12.56 -10.19 -8.61
C GLU A 56 -11.14 -10.44 -9.11
N GLU A 57 -10.49 -9.41 -9.66
CA GLU A 57 -9.13 -9.54 -10.17
C GLU A 57 -8.13 -9.87 -9.06
N MET A 58 -8.38 -9.40 -7.84
CA MET A 58 -7.51 -9.62 -6.70
C MET A 58 -8.08 -10.64 -5.71
N GLN A 59 -9.03 -11.46 -6.15
CA GLN A 59 -9.79 -12.34 -5.26
C GLN A 59 -8.90 -13.25 -4.41
N ASN A 60 -7.90 -13.86 -5.01
CA ASN A 60 -7.01 -14.76 -4.27
C ASN A 60 -6.24 -14.00 -3.18
N ALA A 61 -5.60 -12.90 -3.54
CA ALA A 61 -4.83 -12.11 -2.58
C ALA A 61 -5.73 -11.52 -1.50
N TRP A 62 -6.92 -11.05 -1.88
CA TRP A 62 -7.87 -10.51 -0.93
C TRP A 62 -8.37 -11.55 0.06
N ASN A 63 -8.72 -12.73 -0.44
CA ASN A 63 -9.20 -13.81 0.44
C ASN A 63 -8.16 -14.22 1.47
N LYS A 64 -6.89 -14.22 1.09
CA LYS A 64 -5.82 -14.56 2.03
C LYS A 64 -5.52 -13.43 3.00
N THR A 65 -5.61 -12.20 2.54
CA THR A 65 -5.34 -11.02 3.36
C THR A 65 -6.44 -10.78 4.39
N LYS A 66 -7.69 -10.88 3.98
CA LYS A 66 -8.81 -10.54 4.87
C LYS A 66 -8.92 -11.44 6.09
N LYS A 67 -8.36 -12.62 6.05
CA LYS A 67 -8.34 -13.54 7.21
C LYS A 67 -7.58 -12.94 8.39
N HIS A 68 -6.69 -12.00 8.13
CA HIS A 68 -5.86 -11.37 9.15
C HIS A 68 -6.40 -10.02 9.59
N LEU A 69 -7.54 -9.62 9.06
CA LEU A 69 -8.12 -8.30 9.33
C LEU A 69 -9.35 -8.41 10.23
N PRO A 70 -9.70 -7.33 10.93
CA PRO A 70 -11.03 -7.28 11.55
C PRO A 70 -12.10 -7.37 10.47
N PRO A 71 -13.34 -7.73 10.81
CA PRO A 71 -14.41 -7.79 9.83
C PRO A 71 -14.51 -6.47 9.05
N CYS A 72 -14.41 -6.56 7.73
CA CYS A 72 -14.41 -5.37 6.88
C CYS A 72 -14.81 -5.71 5.46
N GLU A 73 -15.18 -4.69 4.72
CA GLU A 73 -15.48 -4.79 3.29
C GLU A 73 -14.38 -4.10 2.51
N LEU A 74 -14.03 -4.67 1.37
CA LEU A 74 -13.05 -4.08 0.48
C LEU A 74 -13.66 -2.90 -0.27
N VAL A 75 -13.01 -1.75 -0.19
CA VAL A 75 -13.44 -0.55 -0.90
C VAL A 75 -12.63 -0.39 -2.18
N GLU A 76 -11.32 -0.58 -2.09
CA GLU A 76 -10.43 -0.38 -3.22
C GLU A 76 -9.20 -1.28 -3.10
N ALA A 77 -8.78 -1.86 -4.22
CA ALA A 77 -7.55 -2.63 -4.32
C ALA A 77 -6.65 -1.99 -5.35
N ARG A 78 -5.36 -1.82 -5.02
CA ARG A 78 -4.42 -1.22 -5.95
C ARG A 78 -3.00 -1.68 -5.69
N VAL A 79 -2.22 -1.72 -6.75
CA VAL A 79 -0.77 -1.96 -6.67
C VAL A 79 -0.08 -0.61 -6.83
N LEU A 80 0.84 -0.33 -5.93
CA LEU A 80 1.64 0.88 -5.98
C LEU A 80 3.08 0.50 -6.27
N LYS A 81 3.68 1.21 -7.22
CA LYS A 81 5.10 1.07 -7.53
C LYS A 81 5.81 2.38 -7.17
N TYR A 82 6.72 2.29 -6.24
CA TYR A 82 7.57 3.41 -5.86
C TYR A 82 8.91 3.25 -6.57
N SER A 83 9.10 4.03 -7.62
CA SER A 83 10.35 4.04 -8.40
C SER A 83 11.40 4.87 -7.70
N THR A 84 12.63 4.86 -8.22
CA THR A 84 13.71 5.70 -7.70
C THR A 84 13.26 7.15 -7.59
N ASN A 85 13.55 7.76 -6.45
CA ASN A 85 13.17 9.12 -6.06
C ASN A 85 11.72 9.30 -5.61
N SER A 86 10.89 8.26 -5.67
CA SER A 86 9.53 8.36 -5.15
C SER A 86 9.54 8.41 -3.63
N HIS A 87 8.65 9.21 -3.07
CA HIS A 87 8.41 9.25 -1.64
C HIS A 87 7.04 9.87 -1.37
N ILE A 88 6.56 9.70 -0.15
CA ILE A 88 5.29 10.28 0.30
C ILE A 88 5.54 10.91 1.66
N PRO A 89 5.30 12.23 1.80
CA PRO A 89 5.40 12.87 3.12
C PRO A 89 4.41 12.26 4.11
N ALA A 90 4.75 12.31 5.38
CA ALA A 90 3.87 11.81 6.43
C ALA A 90 2.53 12.53 6.38
N HIS A 91 1.45 11.78 6.43
CA HIS A 91 0.10 12.31 6.36
C HIS A 91 -0.89 11.32 6.96
N LYS A 92 -2.12 11.75 7.10
CA LYS A 92 -3.25 10.89 7.48
C LYS A 92 -4.17 10.75 6.28
N ASP A 93 -4.85 9.62 6.18
CA ASP A 93 -5.81 9.36 5.09
C ASP A 93 -7.20 9.89 5.41
N GLU A 94 -7.29 11.05 6.00
CA GLU A 94 -8.59 11.58 6.40
C GLU A 94 -9.39 12.13 5.23
N HIS A 95 -10.69 12.21 5.40
CA HIS A 95 -11.68 12.90 4.54
C HIS A 95 -11.82 12.41 3.11
N GLU A 96 -10.73 12.22 2.39
CA GLU A 96 -10.80 11.84 0.98
C GLU A 96 -11.23 10.40 0.80
N PHE A 97 -11.15 9.62 1.86
CA PHE A 97 -11.49 8.21 1.83
C PHE A 97 -12.55 7.90 2.86
N GLU A 98 -13.60 8.71 2.88
CA GLU A 98 -14.70 8.58 3.84
C GLU A 98 -15.30 7.18 3.88
N GLN A 99 -15.19 6.45 2.77
CA GLN A 99 -15.73 5.11 2.68
C GLN A 99 -14.77 4.04 3.17
N SER A 100 -13.57 4.43 3.57
CA SER A 100 -12.61 3.48 4.12
C SER A 100 -12.02 4.04 5.41
N ASP A 101 -11.84 3.16 6.38
CA ASP A 101 -11.25 3.52 7.66
C ASP A 101 -10.06 2.64 8.01
N LEU A 102 -9.68 1.73 7.12
CA LEU A 102 -8.58 0.81 7.33
C LEU A 102 -7.74 0.74 6.07
N SER A 103 -6.44 0.91 6.23
CA SER A 103 -5.48 0.78 5.15
C SER A 103 -4.60 -0.44 5.39
N VAL A 104 -4.45 -1.27 4.36
CA VAL A 104 -3.67 -2.50 4.42
C VAL A 104 -2.60 -2.44 3.36
N ILE A 105 -1.36 -2.67 3.76
CA ILE A 105 -0.21 -2.69 2.84
C ILE A 105 0.42 -4.07 2.91
N VAL A 106 0.53 -4.74 1.76
CA VAL A 106 1.23 -6.01 1.63
C VAL A 106 2.48 -5.78 0.79
N GLN A 107 3.63 -6.16 1.31
CA GLN A 107 4.91 -6.03 0.59
C GLN A 107 4.99 -7.09 -0.51
N LEU A 108 5.16 -6.65 -1.75
CA LEU A 108 5.15 -7.57 -2.89
C LEU A 108 6.52 -8.04 -3.33
N ASN A 109 7.54 -7.18 -3.24
CA ASN A 109 8.87 -7.63 -3.65
C ASN A 109 9.83 -7.69 -2.47
N HIS A 110 10.98 -8.31 -2.72
CA HIS A 110 11.97 -8.53 -1.67
C HIS A 110 12.60 -7.21 -1.26
N PRO A 111 12.85 -6.96 0.04
CA PRO A 111 13.49 -5.73 0.49
C PRO A 111 14.87 -5.47 -0.12
N ASP A 112 15.55 -6.51 -0.58
CA ASP A 112 16.86 -6.37 -1.22
C ASP A 112 16.76 -5.83 -2.66
N ASP A 113 15.55 -5.74 -3.22
CA ASP A 113 15.36 -5.24 -4.59
C ASP A 113 15.50 -3.73 -4.68
N TYR A 114 15.55 -3.05 -3.56
CA TYR A 114 15.63 -1.59 -3.55
C TYR A 114 16.34 -1.10 -2.29
N THR A 115 16.79 0.15 -2.33
CA THR A 115 17.34 0.82 -1.15
C THR A 115 16.51 2.07 -0.87
N GLY A 116 16.43 2.45 0.40
CA GLY A 116 15.49 3.49 0.81
C GLY A 116 14.08 2.94 0.82
N GLY A 117 13.09 3.79 0.64
CA GLY A 117 11.71 3.37 0.50
C GLY A 117 11.07 2.81 1.77
N ASP A 118 11.67 3.06 2.92
CA ASP A 118 11.11 2.58 4.19
C ASP A 118 9.79 3.26 4.50
N MET A 119 8.86 2.47 5.01
CA MET A 119 7.58 3.00 5.47
C MET A 119 7.72 3.47 6.91
N VAL A 120 7.09 4.58 7.22
CA VAL A 120 7.03 5.11 8.59
C VAL A 120 5.57 5.23 8.99
N VAL A 121 5.21 4.63 10.10
CA VAL A 121 3.83 4.69 10.63
C VAL A 121 3.91 5.09 12.09
N GLU A 122 3.21 6.16 12.44
CA GLU A 122 3.21 6.71 13.79
C GLU A 122 4.63 6.88 14.33
N GLY A 123 5.51 7.42 13.49
CA GLY A 123 6.90 7.68 13.86
C GLY A 123 7.80 6.45 13.93
N GLN A 124 7.27 5.26 13.65
CA GLN A 124 8.05 4.03 13.69
C GLN A 124 8.46 3.60 12.29
N LEU A 125 9.72 3.26 12.14
CA LEU A 125 10.23 2.71 10.89
C LEU A 125 9.75 1.27 10.76
N ILE A 126 9.06 0.96 9.68
CA ILE A 126 8.48 -0.35 9.44
C ILE A 126 9.24 -1.03 8.31
N THR A 127 9.73 -2.24 8.57
CA THR A 127 10.37 -3.06 7.56
C THR A 127 9.53 -4.32 7.39
N LEU A 128 9.04 -4.53 6.16
CA LEU A 128 8.26 -5.72 5.83
C LEU A 128 9.08 -6.61 4.90
N ASN A 129 9.06 -7.90 5.15
CA ASN A 129 9.59 -8.87 4.21
C ASN A 129 8.54 -9.15 3.13
N GLN A 130 8.97 -9.76 2.04
CA GLN A 130 8.07 -10.14 0.97
C GLN A 130 6.93 -11.01 1.49
N GLY A 131 5.70 -10.58 1.23
CA GLY A 131 4.51 -11.32 1.66
C GLY A 131 3.97 -10.92 3.03
N ASP A 132 4.67 -10.07 3.77
CA ASP A 132 4.19 -9.57 5.06
C ASP A 132 3.26 -8.39 4.84
N MET A 133 2.42 -8.13 5.82
CA MET A 133 1.52 -6.98 5.74
C MET A 133 1.50 -6.17 7.03
N ILE A 134 1.13 -4.92 6.87
CA ILE A 134 0.79 -4.02 7.97
C ILE A 134 -0.60 -3.45 7.70
N TYR A 135 -1.38 -3.26 8.75
CA TYR A 135 -2.60 -2.48 8.60
C TYR A 135 -2.74 -1.48 9.74
N TYR A 136 -3.39 -0.39 9.45
CA TYR A 136 -3.58 0.72 10.39
C TYR A 136 -4.85 1.47 10.01
N ASP A 137 -5.41 2.20 10.98
CA ASP A 137 -6.60 2.97 10.69
C ASP A 137 -6.24 4.30 10.01
N TYR A 138 -7.26 4.97 9.48
CA TYR A 138 -7.06 6.21 8.70
C TYR A 138 -6.46 7.36 9.51
N ASN A 139 -6.47 7.29 10.83
CA ASN A 139 -5.88 8.32 11.68
C ASN A 139 -4.38 8.15 11.89
N ALA A 140 -3.82 7.02 11.48
CA ALA A 140 -2.39 6.80 11.65
C ALA A 140 -1.59 7.71 10.72
N MET A 141 -0.64 8.43 11.27
CA MET A 141 0.29 9.23 10.50
C MET A 141 1.27 8.30 9.80
N HIS A 142 1.34 8.37 8.48
CA HIS A 142 2.21 7.46 7.73
C HIS A 142 2.81 8.13 6.50
N GLY A 143 3.93 7.58 6.04
CA GLY A 143 4.61 8.05 4.86
C GLY A 143 5.59 7.02 4.35
N VAL A 144 6.28 7.33 3.26
CA VAL A 144 7.28 6.48 2.65
C VAL A 144 8.51 7.32 2.37
N HIS A 145 9.66 6.91 2.90
CA HIS A 145 10.92 7.56 2.65
C HIS A 145 11.32 7.37 1.18
N ARG A 146 12.15 8.27 0.69
CA ARG A 146 12.60 8.24 -0.71
C ARG A 146 13.26 6.91 -1.05
N VAL A 147 12.86 6.33 -2.18
CA VAL A 147 13.54 5.18 -2.77
C VAL A 147 14.80 5.70 -3.43
N LYS A 148 15.95 5.18 -3.03
CA LYS A 148 17.25 5.63 -3.53
C LYS A 148 17.67 4.87 -4.79
N GLN A 149 17.38 3.58 -4.82
CA GLN A 149 17.69 2.70 -5.95
C GLN A 149 16.63 1.62 -6.06
N GLY A 150 16.32 1.20 -7.28
CA GLY A 150 15.37 0.14 -7.53
C GLY A 150 13.94 0.61 -7.40
N SER A 151 13.05 -0.33 -7.17
CA SER A 151 11.61 -0.05 -7.02
C SER A 151 11.02 -0.90 -5.93
N ARG A 152 10.11 -0.30 -5.18
CA ARG A 152 9.33 -1.00 -4.17
C ARG A 152 7.90 -1.16 -4.66
N TYR A 153 7.35 -2.37 -4.53
CA TYR A 153 6.00 -2.67 -4.93
C TYR A 153 5.19 -3.10 -3.72
N VAL A 154 4.01 -2.53 -3.58
CA VAL A 154 3.08 -2.93 -2.53
C VAL A 154 1.68 -3.11 -3.08
N LEU A 155 0.91 -3.98 -2.45
CA LEU A 155 -0.51 -4.14 -2.67
C LEU A 155 -1.20 -3.38 -1.55
N ASN A 156 -2.08 -2.48 -1.91
CA ASN A 156 -2.82 -1.67 -0.94
C ASN A 156 -4.30 -1.97 -1.05
N PHE A 157 -4.87 -2.46 0.03
CA PHE A 157 -6.31 -2.62 0.16
C PHE A 157 -6.84 -1.53 1.07
N ARG A 158 -7.85 -0.83 0.62
CA ARG A 158 -8.59 0.10 1.45
C ARG A 158 -9.90 -0.54 1.81
N CYS A 159 -10.21 -0.52 3.09
CA CYS A 159 -11.32 -1.29 3.63
C CYS A 159 -12.20 -0.44 4.54
N LYS A 160 -13.45 -0.87 4.67
CA LYS A 160 -14.39 -0.30 5.63
C LYS A 160 -14.71 -1.34 6.67
N THR A 161 -14.42 -1.06 7.92
CA THR A 161 -14.73 -2.00 8.99
C THR A 161 -16.24 -2.11 9.19
N VAL A 162 -16.68 -3.32 9.50
CA VAL A 162 -18.09 -3.63 9.73
C VAL A 162 -18.29 -3.83 11.22
N LYS A 163 -19.27 -3.14 11.75
CA LYS A 163 -19.57 -3.23 13.20
C LYS A 163 -20.70 -4.20 13.49
#